data_8b9dc935dddd3070ff3ce8dc7e8d7ec2
#
_entry.id   8b9dc935dddd3070ff3ce8dc7e8d7ec2
#
_cell.length_a   1.000
_cell.length_b   1.000
_cell.length_c   1.000
_cell.angle_alpha   90.00
_cell.angle_beta   90.00
_cell.angle_gamma   90.00
#
_symmetry.space_group_name_H-M   'P 1'
#
loop_
_entity.id
_entity.type
_entity.pdbx_description
1 polymer ?
#
loop_
_entity_poly.entity_id
_entity_poly.type
_entity_poly.pdbx_seq_one_letter_code
_entity_poly.pdbx_strand_id
1 'polypeptide(L)'
;MKKVLFGYIMNGKAGGIDKYMLNFFEHFSPGEVHFDFLTTQIDNELKEKLESKGAGLFEIPTLKNPRAQYKAICDIIKNNGYDTAYFNISTAICYPGPKAAHDCGVKKVIIHSHSAWYDCSNPKKRALMIKLNNLCRNFLYKYGTDFYACSALAGKWIFPEKIVGSDKFKLVKNGIDLSSFTYSPEKREAMREKLQLQDKFVIGSVGNFLYPKNHDFMVRVFSELCKIDSDARLLLVGDGLLFDNVKEQVKSLGLADKVIFSGRQTDAYNYMMAMDIYLMPSHFEGFGIAAVEAEATGLMCCLSDHIPSDAVITENCVTLSIDKDGDAKVWAEKIEKAKGYKRIDRTDEVRRAGYDLSAQNFYELV
;
A
#
# COMPACT_ATOMS: atom_id res chain seq x y z
N MET A 1 3.56 31.88 0.78
CA MET A 1 3.17 30.49 1.13
C MET A 1 3.29 29.65 -0.15
N LYS A 2 4.01 28.56 -0.08
CA LYS A 2 4.18 27.63 -1.21
C LYS A 2 2.87 26.92 -1.51
N LYS A 3 2.51 26.76 -2.79
CA LYS A 3 1.30 26.06 -3.22
C LYS A 3 1.62 24.76 -3.92
N VAL A 4 1.04 23.66 -3.47
CA VAL A 4 1.27 22.31 -3.98
C VAL A 4 -0.03 21.70 -4.51
N LEU A 5 -0.04 21.31 -5.77
CA LEU A 5 -1.09 20.46 -6.35
C LEU A 5 -0.72 18.99 -6.12
N PHE A 6 -1.53 18.25 -5.36
CA PHE A 6 -1.21 16.91 -4.88
C PHE A 6 -2.19 15.87 -5.45
N GLY A 7 -1.79 15.12 -6.41
CA GLY A 7 -2.61 14.11 -7.09
C GLY A 7 -2.01 12.70 -6.96
N TYR A 8 -2.76 11.64 -6.92
CA TYR A 8 -4.21 11.56 -6.92
C TYR A 8 -4.66 10.86 -5.64
N ILE A 9 -5.59 11.46 -4.90
CA ILE A 9 -6.19 10.83 -3.73
C ILE A 9 -7.52 10.18 -4.13
N MET A 10 -7.87 9.03 -3.54
CA MET A 10 -9.15 8.37 -3.80
C MET A 10 -10.22 8.83 -2.79
N ASN A 11 -10.25 8.20 -1.63
CA ASN A 11 -11.26 8.52 -0.60
C ASN A 11 -10.64 8.68 0.81
N GLY A 12 -9.32 8.76 0.88
CA GLY A 12 -8.59 8.85 2.14
C GLY A 12 -8.61 7.57 3.01
N LYS A 13 -9.32 6.55 2.56
CA LYS A 13 -9.52 5.27 3.27
C LYS A 13 -8.92 4.09 2.52
N ALA A 14 -8.54 4.28 1.24
CA ALA A 14 -8.16 3.21 0.32
C ALA A 14 -6.65 3.13 0.12
N GLY A 15 -6.01 2.19 0.82
CA GLY A 15 -4.66 1.74 0.47
C GLY A 15 -3.50 2.66 0.86
N GLY A 16 -2.29 2.21 0.49
CA GLY A 16 -1.04 2.83 0.92
C GLY A 16 -0.79 4.23 0.33
N ILE A 17 -1.31 4.54 -0.87
CA ILE A 17 -1.12 5.85 -1.52
C ILE A 17 -1.88 6.92 -0.75
N ASP A 18 -3.17 6.69 -0.45
CA ASP A 18 -3.97 7.65 0.31
C ASP A 18 -3.38 7.90 1.70
N LYS A 19 -2.94 6.82 2.39
CA LYS A 19 -2.27 6.93 3.68
C LYS A 19 -0.97 7.74 3.60
N TYR A 20 -0.15 7.50 2.57
CA TYR A 20 1.06 8.29 2.31
C TYR A 20 0.72 9.78 2.10
N MET A 21 -0.25 10.07 1.24
CA MET A 21 -0.63 11.46 0.92
C MET A 21 -1.18 12.19 2.14
N LEU A 22 -1.99 11.54 2.98
CA LEU A 22 -2.51 12.14 4.19
C LEU A 22 -1.43 12.34 5.25
N ASN A 23 -0.54 11.36 5.47
CA ASN A 23 0.61 11.50 6.37
C ASN A 23 1.52 12.65 5.93
N PHE A 24 1.76 12.75 4.61
CA PHE A 24 2.53 13.84 4.02
C PHE A 24 1.88 15.21 4.30
N PHE A 25 0.59 15.34 4.05
CA PHE A 25 -0.17 16.56 4.29
C PHE A 25 -0.22 16.94 5.78
N GLU A 26 -0.44 15.96 6.66
CA GLU A 26 -0.56 16.17 8.10
C GLU A 26 0.78 16.52 8.78
N HIS A 27 1.89 16.34 8.07
CA HIS A 27 3.22 16.75 8.57
C HIS A 27 3.41 18.27 8.61
N PHE A 28 2.72 19.00 7.71
CA PHE A 28 2.85 20.45 7.62
C PHE A 28 1.87 21.16 8.55
N SER A 29 2.35 22.18 9.25
CA SER A 29 1.50 23.05 10.06
C SER A 29 0.61 23.92 9.16
N PRO A 30 -0.62 24.27 9.59
CA PRO A 30 -1.48 25.17 8.85
C PRO A 30 -0.76 26.50 8.53
N GLY A 31 -0.79 26.91 7.26
CA GLY A 31 -0.18 28.14 6.76
C GLY A 31 1.29 28.04 6.32
N GLU A 32 1.98 26.90 6.51
CA GLU A 32 3.33 26.70 5.98
C GLU A 32 3.32 26.40 4.48
N VAL A 33 2.50 25.42 4.08
CA VAL A 33 2.30 25.01 2.69
C VAL A 33 0.81 24.87 2.43
N HIS A 34 0.32 25.41 1.33
CA HIS A 34 -1.05 25.19 0.88
C HIS A 34 -1.12 23.99 -0.05
N PHE A 35 -2.01 23.05 0.24
CA PHE A 35 -2.26 21.87 -0.58
C PHE A 35 -3.64 21.91 -1.21
N ASP A 36 -3.68 21.55 -2.51
CA ASP A 36 -4.91 21.22 -3.19
C ASP A 36 -4.80 19.80 -3.76
N PHE A 37 -5.83 18.98 -3.54
CA PHE A 37 -5.83 17.58 -3.94
C PHE A 37 -6.64 17.35 -5.20
N LEU A 38 -6.21 16.39 -6.02
CA LEU A 38 -6.96 15.88 -7.17
C LEU A 38 -7.57 14.53 -6.86
N THR A 39 -8.87 14.36 -7.17
CA THR A 39 -9.58 13.08 -7.08
C THR A 39 -10.42 12.84 -8.33
N THR A 40 -10.76 11.59 -8.60
CA THR A 40 -11.72 11.25 -9.68
C THR A 40 -13.15 11.08 -9.18
N GLN A 41 -13.35 11.16 -7.87
CA GLN A 41 -14.66 11.09 -7.22
C GLN A 41 -14.56 11.73 -5.84
N ILE A 42 -15.41 12.71 -5.56
CA ILE A 42 -15.42 13.36 -4.24
C ILE A 42 -16.02 12.42 -3.20
N ASP A 43 -15.29 12.19 -2.13
CA ASP A 43 -15.78 11.66 -0.86
C ASP A 43 -16.01 12.85 0.08
N ASN A 44 -17.24 13.01 0.58
CA ASN A 44 -17.61 14.21 1.37
C ASN A 44 -16.86 14.25 2.73
N GLU A 45 -16.64 13.11 3.37
CA GLU A 45 -15.91 13.06 4.65
C GLU A 45 -14.44 13.46 4.46
N LEU A 46 -13.81 12.97 3.37
CA LEU A 46 -12.47 13.40 3.00
C LEU A 46 -12.41 14.89 2.69
N LYS A 47 -13.40 15.40 1.94
CA LYS A 47 -13.49 16.81 1.58
C LYS A 47 -13.58 17.70 2.82
N GLU A 48 -14.48 17.41 3.74
CA GLU A 48 -14.63 18.14 4.99
C GLU A 48 -13.34 18.09 5.83
N LYS A 49 -12.69 16.92 5.91
CA LYS A 49 -11.41 16.77 6.59
C LYS A 49 -10.32 17.65 6.00
N LEU A 50 -10.19 17.71 4.68
CA LEU A 50 -9.17 18.51 3.99
C LEU A 50 -9.47 20.01 4.12
N GLU A 51 -10.71 20.43 3.87
CA GLU A 51 -11.14 21.83 3.97
C GLU A 51 -11.00 22.38 5.39
N SER A 52 -11.26 21.57 6.43
CA SER A 52 -11.05 21.97 7.84
C SER A 52 -9.60 22.32 8.17
N LYS A 53 -8.65 21.81 7.38
CA LYS A 53 -7.21 22.10 7.47
C LYS A 53 -6.72 23.09 6.39
N GLY A 54 -7.63 23.73 5.65
CA GLY A 54 -7.32 24.75 4.64
C GLY A 54 -6.83 24.20 3.30
N ALA A 55 -7.07 22.93 2.99
CA ALA A 55 -6.73 22.31 1.73
C ALA A 55 -7.97 22.19 0.81
N GLY A 56 -7.78 22.32 -0.51
CA GLY A 56 -8.84 22.09 -1.50
C GLY A 56 -8.90 20.65 -2.00
N LEU A 57 -10.08 20.25 -2.51
CA LEU A 57 -10.27 18.96 -3.19
C LEU A 57 -10.98 19.18 -4.52
N PHE A 58 -10.31 18.89 -5.63
CA PHE A 58 -10.83 19.08 -6.99
C PHE A 58 -11.15 17.75 -7.65
N GLU A 59 -12.38 17.62 -8.15
CA GLU A 59 -12.76 16.48 -8.98
C GLU A 59 -12.28 16.65 -10.42
N ILE A 60 -11.71 15.60 -10.98
CA ILE A 60 -11.22 15.56 -12.35
C ILE A 60 -11.78 14.32 -13.08
N PRO A 61 -11.91 14.36 -14.42
CA PRO A 61 -12.29 13.21 -15.21
C PRO A 61 -11.34 12.02 -15.00
N THR A 62 -11.89 10.80 -15.08
CA THR A 62 -11.07 9.57 -15.00
C THR A 62 -10.19 9.38 -16.23
N LEU A 63 -9.19 8.48 -16.15
CA LEU A 63 -8.34 8.09 -17.27
C LEU A 63 -9.07 7.43 -18.46
N LYS A 64 -10.37 7.15 -18.36
CA LYS A 64 -11.19 6.77 -19.51
C LYS A 64 -11.27 7.89 -20.56
N ASN A 65 -11.13 9.14 -20.13
CA ASN A 65 -11.01 10.30 -21.01
C ASN A 65 -9.75 11.12 -20.65
N PRO A 66 -8.56 10.71 -21.10
CA PRO A 66 -7.30 11.36 -20.75
C PRO A 66 -7.20 12.80 -21.25
N ARG A 67 -7.87 13.15 -22.36
CA ARG A 67 -7.91 14.54 -22.88
C ARG A 67 -8.71 15.46 -21.98
N ALA A 68 -9.88 15.01 -21.50
CA ALA A 68 -10.68 15.78 -20.56
C ALA A 68 -9.98 15.93 -19.21
N GLN A 69 -9.31 14.88 -18.72
CA GLN A 69 -8.51 14.95 -17.49
C GLN A 69 -7.38 15.97 -17.62
N TYR A 70 -6.60 15.92 -18.71
CA TYR A 70 -5.54 16.88 -19.00
C TYR A 70 -6.07 18.32 -18.98
N LYS A 71 -7.20 18.59 -19.69
CA LYS A 71 -7.79 19.93 -19.75
C LYS A 71 -8.22 20.42 -18.37
N ALA A 72 -8.95 19.59 -17.62
CA ALA A 72 -9.41 19.94 -16.26
C ALA A 72 -8.22 20.29 -15.33
N ILE A 73 -7.13 19.52 -15.38
CA ILE A 73 -5.94 19.82 -14.57
C ILE A 73 -5.26 21.11 -15.03
N CYS A 74 -5.19 21.37 -16.34
CA CYS A 74 -4.68 22.66 -16.84
C CYS A 74 -5.52 23.85 -16.34
N ASP A 75 -6.85 23.73 -16.35
CA ASP A 75 -7.76 24.78 -15.88
C ASP A 75 -7.57 25.02 -14.37
N ILE A 76 -7.45 23.97 -13.56
CA ILE A 76 -7.16 24.06 -12.12
C ILE A 76 -5.81 24.77 -11.89
N ILE A 77 -4.77 24.39 -12.62
CA ILE A 77 -3.43 24.98 -12.45
C ILE A 77 -3.44 26.47 -12.80
N LYS A 78 -4.07 26.85 -13.93
CA LYS A 78 -4.13 28.24 -14.38
C LYS A 78 -4.93 29.15 -13.44
N ASN A 79 -6.00 28.62 -12.84
CA ASN A 79 -6.87 29.40 -11.96
C ASN A 79 -6.28 29.60 -10.56
N ASN A 80 -5.47 28.66 -10.07
CA ASN A 80 -4.97 28.69 -8.68
C ASN A 80 -3.50 29.02 -8.56
N GLY A 81 -2.69 28.69 -9.57
CA GLY A 81 -1.23 28.88 -9.57
C GLY A 81 -0.52 28.00 -8.55
N TYR A 82 0.35 27.10 -8.97
CA TYR A 82 1.08 26.18 -8.10
C TYR A 82 2.60 26.27 -8.35
N ASP A 83 3.37 26.24 -7.27
CA ASP A 83 4.83 26.17 -7.31
C ASP A 83 5.32 24.75 -7.61
N THR A 84 4.59 23.77 -7.07
CA THR A 84 4.88 22.34 -7.18
C THR A 84 3.62 21.58 -7.58
N ALA A 85 3.76 20.61 -8.48
CA ALA A 85 2.75 19.60 -8.74
C ALA A 85 3.34 18.21 -8.42
N TYR A 86 2.73 17.49 -7.50
CA TYR A 86 3.23 16.21 -7.01
C TYR A 86 2.21 15.10 -7.32
N PHE A 87 2.55 14.21 -8.22
CA PHE A 87 1.69 13.15 -8.70
C PHE A 87 2.08 11.78 -8.14
N ASN A 88 1.23 11.21 -7.29
CA ASN A 88 1.34 9.85 -6.77
C ASN A 88 0.65 8.89 -7.73
N ILE A 89 1.40 8.04 -8.42
CA ILE A 89 0.88 7.22 -9.50
C ILE A 89 1.26 5.75 -9.36
N SER A 90 0.38 4.86 -9.85
CA SER A 90 0.62 3.41 -9.90
C SER A 90 0.99 2.91 -11.31
N THR A 91 0.85 3.76 -12.32
CA THR A 91 1.12 3.42 -13.72
C THR A 91 1.49 4.66 -14.53
N ALA A 92 2.36 4.49 -15.51
CA ALA A 92 2.75 5.57 -16.44
C ALA A 92 1.59 6.06 -17.33
N ILE A 93 0.48 5.33 -17.36
CA ILE A 93 -0.75 5.73 -18.06
C ILE A 93 -1.35 7.02 -17.43
N CYS A 94 -1.00 7.32 -16.17
CA CYS A 94 -1.40 8.55 -15.47
C CYS A 94 -0.65 9.82 -15.97
N TYR A 95 0.02 9.75 -17.11
CA TYR A 95 0.76 10.87 -17.71
C TYR A 95 -0.03 12.19 -17.93
N PRO A 96 -1.38 12.21 -18.07
CA PRO A 96 -2.09 13.47 -18.34
C PRO A 96 -1.87 14.54 -17.26
N GLY A 97 -1.77 14.16 -15.98
CA GLY A 97 -1.52 15.10 -14.90
C GLY A 97 -0.12 15.71 -14.97
N PRO A 98 0.97 14.93 -14.94
CA PRO A 98 2.33 15.44 -15.12
C PRO A 98 2.48 16.28 -16.39
N LYS A 99 1.89 15.85 -17.52
CA LYS A 99 1.89 16.60 -18.76
C LYS A 99 1.19 17.96 -18.62
N ALA A 100 0.03 18.02 -17.98
CA ALA A 100 -0.70 19.26 -17.75
C ALA A 100 0.12 20.24 -16.90
N ALA A 101 0.74 19.77 -15.83
CA ALA A 101 1.59 20.59 -14.98
C ALA A 101 2.81 21.16 -15.74
N HIS A 102 3.49 20.29 -16.50
CA HIS A 102 4.61 20.70 -17.35
C HIS A 102 4.20 21.76 -18.38
N ASP A 103 3.12 21.52 -19.14
CA ASP A 103 2.66 22.41 -20.22
C ASP A 103 2.11 23.74 -19.68
N CYS A 104 1.60 23.76 -18.44
CA CYS A 104 1.19 24.98 -17.74
C CYS A 104 2.33 25.72 -17.04
N GLY A 105 3.59 25.24 -17.15
CA GLY A 105 4.76 25.92 -16.64
C GLY A 105 4.98 25.81 -15.12
N VAL A 106 4.44 24.76 -14.48
CA VAL A 106 4.74 24.48 -13.06
C VAL A 106 6.24 24.18 -12.91
N LYS A 107 6.91 24.89 -12.01
CA LYS A 107 8.38 24.86 -11.91
C LYS A 107 8.92 23.52 -11.41
N LYS A 108 8.23 22.89 -10.45
CA LYS A 108 8.61 21.59 -9.89
C LYS A 108 7.48 20.57 -10.14
N VAL A 109 7.74 19.57 -10.97
CA VAL A 109 6.80 18.49 -11.28
C VAL A 109 7.37 17.17 -10.80
N ILE A 110 6.84 16.66 -9.70
CA ILE A 110 7.27 15.42 -9.06
C ILE A 110 6.37 14.29 -9.54
N ILE A 111 6.98 13.19 -9.97
CA ILE A 111 6.28 11.96 -10.33
C ILE A 111 6.73 10.87 -9.36
N HIS A 112 5.82 10.40 -8.48
CA HIS A 112 6.12 9.40 -7.46
C HIS A 112 5.41 8.07 -7.77
N SER A 113 6.20 7.03 -7.96
CA SER A 113 5.75 5.67 -8.24
C SER A 113 5.43 4.89 -6.96
N HIS A 114 4.22 4.32 -6.90
CA HIS A 114 3.75 3.55 -5.74
C HIS A 114 3.38 2.10 -6.05
N SER A 115 3.62 1.61 -7.27
CA SER A 115 3.31 0.23 -7.66
C SER A 115 4.44 -0.38 -8.47
N ALA A 116 4.59 -1.70 -8.42
CA ALA A 116 5.55 -2.44 -9.22
C ALA A 116 4.91 -3.22 -10.39
N TRP A 117 3.57 -3.17 -10.51
CA TRP A 117 2.84 -3.87 -11.56
C TRP A 117 1.43 -3.30 -11.76
N TYR A 118 0.68 -3.83 -12.75
CA TYR A 118 -0.69 -3.40 -13.02
C TYR A 118 -1.71 -4.28 -12.29
N ASP A 119 -2.51 -3.68 -11.42
CA ASP A 119 -3.57 -4.36 -10.66
C ASP A 119 -4.77 -4.69 -11.56
N CYS A 120 -4.86 -5.94 -11.99
CA CYS A 120 -5.98 -6.47 -12.74
C CYS A 120 -6.00 -8.00 -12.71
N SER A 121 -7.08 -8.59 -12.24
CA SER A 121 -7.27 -10.06 -12.20
C SER A 121 -7.39 -10.68 -13.60
N ASN A 122 -7.98 -9.97 -14.57
CA ASN A 122 -8.13 -10.46 -15.93
C ASN A 122 -6.77 -10.45 -16.67
N PRO A 123 -6.21 -11.61 -17.06
CA PRO A 123 -4.85 -11.69 -17.62
C PRO A 123 -4.71 -11.01 -18.98
N LYS A 124 -5.74 -11.06 -19.84
CA LYS A 124 -5.72 -10.40 -21.16
C LYS A 124 -5.72 -8.88 -21.02
N LYS A 125 -6.60 -8.37 -20.18
CA LYS A 125 -6.66 -6.92 -19.87
C LYS A 125 -5.37 -6.46 -19.22
N ARG A 126 -4.84 -7.23 -18.26
CA ARG A 126 -3.56 -6.93 -17.59
C ARG A 126 -2.41 -6.84 -18.61
N ALA A 127 -2.28 -7.81 -19.51
CA ALA A 127 -1.24 -7.80 -20.54
C ALA A 127 -1.33 -6.57 -21.47
N LEU A 128 -2.56 -6.18 -21.86
CA LEU A 128 -2.79 -4.97 -22.66
C LEU A 128 -2.36 -3.71 -21.89
N MET A 129 -2.74 -3.60 -20.64
CA MET A 129 -2.43 -2.44 -19.81
C MET A 129 -0.92 -2.34 -19.51
N ILE A 130 -0.23 -3.47 -19.34
CA ILE A 130 1.24 -3.50 -19.23
C ILE A 130 1.90 -2.97 -20.51
N LYS A 131 1.42 -3.39 -21.70
CA LYS A 131 1.93 -2.85 -22.97
C LYS A 131 1.72 -1.34 -23.06
N LEU A 132 0.55 -0.86 -22.68
CA LEU A 132 0.24 0.57 -22.65
C LEU A 132 1.11 1.33 -21.63
N ASN A 133 1.30 0.77 -20.43
CA ASN A 133 2.22 1.33 -19.44
C ASN A 133 3.64 1.48 -20.01
N ASN A 134 4.16 0.42 -20.64
CA ASN A 134 5.49 0.43 -21.24
C ASN A 134 5.63 1.48 -22.36
N LEU A 135 4.57 1.71 -23.14
CA LEU A 135 4.54 2.77 -24.13
C LEU A 135 4.60 4.16 -23.45
N CYS A 136 3.72 4.41 -22.46
CA CYS A 136 3.66 5.67 -21.73
C CYS A 136 4.95 5.97 -20.96
N ARG A 137 5.60 4.96 -20.38
CA ARG A 137 6.88 5.04 -19.69
C ARG A 137 7.98 5.70 -20.53
N ASN A 138 7.96 5.50 -21.86
CA ASN A 138 8.96 6.05 -22.78
C ASN A 138 8.87 7.57 -22.94
N PHE A 139 7.79 8.20 -22.50
CA PHE A 139 7.65 9.66 -22.63
C PHE A 139 7.22 10.36 -21.33
N LEU A 140 6.63 9.66 -20.35
CA LEU A 140 6.17 10.22 -19.07
C LEU A 140 7.27 11.06 -18.39
N TYR A 141 8.50 10.56 -18.36
CA TYR A 141 9.63 11.24 -17.72
C TYR A 141 9.95 12.62 -18.31
N LYS A 142 9.48 12.93 -19.53
CA LYS A 142 9.67 14.24 -20.15
C LYS A 142 8.89 15.35 -19.45
N TYR A 143 7.89 15.00 -18.67
CA TYR A 143 6.99 15.92 -17.97
C TYR A 143 7.33 16.10 -16.49
N GLY A 144 8.29 15.37 -15.96
CA GLY A 144 8.75 15.50 -14.58
C GLY A 144 10.08 16.25 -14.48
N THR A 145 10.26 16.99 -13.38
CA THR A 145 11.54 17.56 -12.97
C THR A 145 12.26 16.65 -11.97
N ASP A 146 11.47 15.94 -11.15
CA ASP A 146 11.92 15.04 -10.07
C ASP A 146 11.13 13.72 -10.12
N PHE A 147 11.81 12.62 -9.81
CA PHE A 147 11.28 11.27 -9.94
C PHE A 147 11.47 10.50 -8.64
N TYR A 148 10.37 10.09 -8.05
CA TYR A 148 10.40 9.37 -6.76
C TYR A 148 9.77 7.99 -6.91
N ALA A 149 10.19 7.06 -6.06
CA ALA A 149 9.58 5.74 -5.96
C ALA A 149 9.64 5.23 -4.52
N CYS A 150 8.62 4.49 -4.11
CA CYS A 150 8.56 3.85 -2.78
C CYS A 150 9.47 2.61 -2.67
N SER A 151 9.93 2.05 -3.80
CA SER A 151 10.90 0.97 -3.88
C SER A 151 11.65 0.97 -5.21
N ALA A 152 12.77 0.24 -5.30
CA ALA A 152 13.50 0.07 -6.55
C ALA A 152 12.64 -0.58 -7.65
N LEU A 153 11.78 -1.55 -7.31
CA LEU A 153 10.86 -2.19 -8.24
C LEU A 153 9.80 -1.20 -8.76
N ALA A 154 9.22 -0.38 -7.88
CA ALA A 154 8.28 0.66 -8.27
C ALA A 154 8.93 1.71 -9.20
N GLY A 155 10.17 2.07 -8.97
CA GLY A 155 10.93 2.95 -9.86
C GLY A 155 11.11 2.36 -11.25
N LYS A 156 11.56 1.12 -11.34
CA LYS A 156 11.75 0.39 -12.61
C LYS A 156 10.45 0.16 -13.37
N TRP A 157 9.32 0.07 -12.69
CA TRP A 157 8.00 -0.10 -13.31
C TRP A 157 7.57 1.13 -14.12
N ILE A 158 7.83 2.33 -13.63
CA ILE A 158 7.32 3.59 -14.22
C ILE A 158 8.39 4.35 -14.98
N PHE A 159 9.66 4.29 -14.56
CA PHE A 159 10.73 5.08 -15.17
C PHE A 159 11.70 4.22 -15.99
N PRO A 160 12.22 4.76 -17.11
CA PRO A 160 13.30 4.13 -17.85
C PRO A 160 14.60 4.16 -17.01
N GLU A 161 15.50 3.23 -17.29
CA GLU A 161 16.75 3.04 -16.53
C GLU A 161 17.59 4.30 -16.39
N LYS A 162 17.67 5.10 -17.46
CA LYS A 162 18.38 6.41 -17.45
C LYS A 162 17.84 7.42 -16.43
N ILE A 163 16.59 7.28 -16.00
CA ILE A 163 15.98 8.10 -14.93
C ILE A 163 16.29 7.50 -13.59
N VAL A 164 16.11 6.18 -13.42
CA VAL A 164 16.41 5.48 -12.17
C VAL A 164 17.87 5.63 -11.75
N GLY A 165 18.79 5.73 -12.71
CA GLY A 165 20.22 5.97 -12.47
C GLY A 165 20.64 7.46 -12.39
N SER A 166 19.69 8.40 -12.43
CA SER A 166 20.01 9.84 -12.42
C SER A 166 19.96 10.44 -11.01
N ASP A 167 20.60 11.59 -10.83
CA ASP A 167 20.55 12.42 -9.61
C ASP A 167 19.16 12.99 -9.30
N LYS A 168 18.25 12.98 -10.28
CA LYS A 168 16.85 13.40 -10.15
C LYS A 168 15.94 12.30 -9.57
N PHE A 169 16.43 11.07 -9.46
CA PHE A 169 15.68 9.97 -8.92
C PHE A 169 15.98 9.77 -7.43
N LYS A 170 14.92 9.62 -6.63
CA LYS A 170 15.04 9.35 -5.19
C LYS A 170 14.14 8.18 -4.78
N LEU A 171 14.64 7.31 -3.94
CA LEU A 171 13.81 6.38 -3.17
C LEU A 171 13.24 7.14 -1.96
N VAL A 172 11.91 7.22 -1.89
CA VAL A 172 11.20 7.88 -0.79
C VAL A 172 10.49 6.81 0.03
N LYS A 173 10.96 6.60 1.24
CA LYS A 173 10.40 5.60 2.14
C LYS A 173 9.03 6.01 2.64
N ASN A 174 8.09 5.07 2.63
CA ASN A 174 6.77 5.26 3.22
C ASN A 174 6.86 4.98 4.73
N GLY A 175 6.96 6.01 5.55
CA GLY A 175 7.02 5.87 7.01
C GLY A 175 5.71 5.39 7.61
N ILE A 176 5.82 4.72 8.75
CA ILE A 176 4.71 4.29 9.60
C ILE A 176 4.80 4.95 10.98
N ASP A 177 3.65 5.16 11.61
CA ASP A 177 3.61 5.58 13.01
C ASP A 177 4.00 4.40 13.92
N LEU A 178 5.27 4.29 14.25
CA LEU A 178 5.81 3.20 15.05
C LEU A 178 5.16 3.07 16.43
N SER A 179 4.64 4.16 17.00
CA SER A 179 3.97 4.12 18.30
C SER A 179 2.70 3.27 18.30
N SER A 180 1.99 3.26 17.17
CA SER A 180 0.80 2.41 16.96
C SER A 180 1.16 0.93 16.81
N PHE A 181 2.35 0.62 16.30
CA PHE A 181 2.80 -0.74 16.00
C PHE A 181 3.72 -1.35 17.05
N THR A 182 3.98 -0.65 18.16
CA THR A 182 4.72 -1.23 19.30
C THR A 182 3.94 -2.40 19.89
N TYR A 183 4.60 -3.54 20.03
CA TYR A 183 3.96 -4.74 20.59
C TYR A 183 3.50 -4.53 22.03
N SER A 184 2.24 -4.88 22.32
CA SER A 184 1.67 -4.85 23.68
C SER A 184 0.93 -6.17 23.97
N PRO A 185 1.38 -6.93 24.98
CA PRO A 185 0.67 -8.12 25.46
C PRO A 185 -0.78 -7.81 25.86
N GLU A 186 -1.04 -6.67 26.48
CA GLU A 186 -2.37 -6.26 26.95
C GLU A 186 -3.31 -6.03 25.76
N LYS A 187 -2.85 -5.31 24.73
CA LYS A 187 -3.63 -5.12 23.50
C LYS A 187 -3.89 -6.44 22.78
N ARG A 188 -2.90 -7.34 22.79
CA ARG A 188 -3.05 -8.69 22.23
C ARG A 188 -4.14 -9.47 22.95
N GLU A 189 -4.09 -9.53 24.27
CA GLU A 189 -5.07 -10.26 25.08
C GLU A 189 -6.48 -9.70 24.88
N ALA A 190 -6.67 -8.39 24.99
CA ALA A 190 -7.94 -7.72 24.78
C ALA A 190 -8.53 -7.99 23.37
N MET A 191 -7.70 -7.97 22.31
CA MET A 191 -8.19 -8.24 20.96
C MET A 191 -8.50 -9.72 20.76
N ARG A 192 -7.72 -10.63 21.33
CA ARG A 192 -8.01 -12.08 21.28
C ARG A 192 -9.29 -12.44 22.04
N GLU A 193 -9.55 -11.79 23.17
CA GLU A 193 -10.81 -11.93 23.88
C GLU A 193 -11.99 -11.44 23.05
N LYS A 194 -11.89 -10.23 22.48
CA LYS A 194 -12.91 -9.65 21.58
C LYS A 194 -13.25 -10.57 20.40
N LEU A 195 -12.25 -11.25 19.85
CA LEU A 195 -12.38 -12.12 18.67
C LEU A 195 -12.57 -13.62 19.04
N GLN A 196 -12.62 -13.97 20.32
CA GLN A 196 -12.73 -15.34 20.83
C GLN A 196 -11.59 -16.26 20.33
N LEU A 197 -10.34 -15.75 20.43
CA LEU A 197 -9.13 -16.41 19.90
C LEU A 197 -8.12 -16.82 21.00
N GLN A 198 -8.53 -16.88 22.29
CA GLN A 198 -7.62 -17.02 23.43
C GLN A 198 -6.61 -18.15 23.26
N ASP A 199 -7.06 -19.37 23.01
CA ASP A 199 -6.22 -20.56 22.93
C ASP A 199 -5.97 -21.03 21.48
N LYS A 200 -6.13 -20.11 20.49
CA LYS A 200 -6.01 -20.45 19.09
C LYS A 200 -4.65 -20.05 18.52
N PHE A 201 -4.17 -20.81 17.54
CA PHE A 201 -3.06 -20.42 16.70
C PHE A 201 -3.59 -19.55 15.56
N VAL A 202 -3.24 -18.27 15.57
CA VAL A 202 -3.83 -17.26 14.68
C VAL A 202 -2.86 -16.84 13.62
N ILE A 203 -3.12 -17.22 12.38
CA ILE A 203 -2.44 -16.63 11.23
C ILE A 203 -3.33 -15.54 10.63
N GLY A 204 -2.74 -14.50 10.02
CA GLY A 204 -3.58 -13.43 9.50
C GLY A 204 -2.93 -12.53 8.49
N SER A 205 -3.75 -11.67 7.89
CA SER A 205 -3.32 -10.67 6.92
C SER A 205 -4.13 -9.40 7.05
N VAL A 206 -3.51 -8.26 6.74
CA VAL A 206 -4.14 -6.95 6.65
C VAL A 206 -3.94 -6.39 5.25
N GLY A 207 -5.03 -6.09 4.56
CA GLY A 207 -4.96 -5.51 3.22
C GLY A 207 -6.28 -5.57 2.45
N ASN A 208 -6.36 -4.78 1.37
CA ASN A 208 -7.54 -4.78 0.51
C ASN A 208 -7.67 -6.11 -0.24
N PHE A 209 -8.90 -6.63 -0.37
CA PHE A 209 -9.19 -7.85 -1.13
C PHE A 209 -9.16 -7.56 -2.64
N LEU A 210 -7.94 -7.40 -3.15
CA LEU A 210 -7.62 -7.13 -4.55
C LEU A 210 -6.66 -8.19 -5.08
N TYR A 211 -6.56 -8.30 -6.41
CA TYR A 211 -5.71 -9.28 -7.07
C TYR A 211 -4.25 -9.33 -6.54
N PRO A 212 -3.57 -8.18 -6.29
CA PRO A 212 -2.20 -8.21 -5.81
C PRO A 212 -2.00 -8.98 -4.51
N LYS A 213 -2.98 -8.95 -3.60
CA LYS A 213 -2.86 -9.52 -2.24
C LYS A 213 -3.05 -11.04 -2.17
N ASN A 214 -3.55 -11.66 -3.25
CA ASN A 214 -3.62 -13.12 -3.42
C ASN A 214 -4.29 -13.88 -2.25
N HIS A 215 -5.47 -13.39 -1.83
CA HIS A 215 -6.23 -14.03 -0.75
C HIS A 215 -6.64 -15.47 -1.07
N ASP A 216 -6.84 -15.81 -2.35
CA ASP A 216 -7.08 -17.18 -2.79
C ASP A 216 -5.95 -18.13 -2.32
N PHE A 217 -4.70 -17.72 -2.50
CA PHE A 217 -3.56 -18.49 -2.03
C PHE A 217 -3.51 -18.57 -0.49
N MET A 218 -3.83 -17.48 0.23
CA MET A 218 -3.90 -17.51 1.71
C MET A 218 -4.89 -18.55 2.20
N VAL A 219 -6.06 -18.65 1.57
CA VAL A 219 -7.08 -19.66 1.93
C VAL A 219 -6.57 -21.06 1.62
N ARG A 220 -5.85 -21.27 0.52
CA ARG A 220 -5.22 -22.58 0.23
C ARG A 220 -4.15 -22.95 1.25
N VAL A 221 -3.28 -22.02 1.65
CA VAL A 221 -2.29 -22.21 2.72
C VAL A 221 -2.99 -22.57 4.02
N PHE A 222 -4.06 -21.85 4.38
CA PHE A 222 -4.83 -22.12 5.59
C PHE A 222 -5.53 -23.48 5.55
N SER A 223 -6.04 -23.89 4.38
CA SER A 223 -6.62 -25.22 4.20
C SER A 223 -5.59 -26.34 4.45
N GLU A 224 -4.34 -26.16 3.97
CA GLU A 224 -3.26 -27.11 4.26
C GLU A 224 -2.87 -27.10 5.76
N LEU A 225 -2.81 -25.91 6.37
CA LEU A 225 -2.50 -25.79 7.80
C LEU A 225 -3.56 -26.48 8.68
N CYS A 226 -4.84 -26.36 8.34
CA CYS A 226 -5.92 -27.03 9.10
C CYS A 226 -5.85 -28.57 9.08
N LYS A 227 -5.09 -29.17 8.16
CA LYS A 227 -4.86 -30.63 8.13
C LYS A 227 -3.87 -31.09 9.20
N ILE A 228 -2.99 -30.17 9.65
CA ILE A 228 -1.93 -30.45 10.63
C ILE A 228 -2.17 -29.77 11.98
N ASP A 229 -2.94 -28.68 12.01
CA ASP A 229 -3.33 -27.97 13.24
C ASP A 229 -4.82 -27.64 13.24
N SER A 230 -5.60 -28.34 14.05
CA SER A 230 -7.05 -28.12 14.18
C SER A 230 -7.42 -26.82 14.91
N ASP A 231 -6.51 -26.26 15.71
CA ASP A 231 -6.70 -25.03 16.47
C ASP A 231 -6.31 -23.76 15.70
N ALA A 232 -5.78 -23.93 14.50
CA ALA A 232 -5.48 -22.81 13.62
C ALA A 232 -6.72 -21.99 13.29
N ARG A 233 -6.55 -20.66 13.25
CA ARG A 233 -7.56 -19.68 12.80
C ARG A 233 -6.93 -18.71 11.80
N LEU A 234 -7.72 -18.30 10.82
CA LEU A 234 -7.31 -17.28 9.85
C LEU A 234 -8.06 -15.99 10.12
N LEU A 235 -7.32 -14.91 10.38
CA LEU A 235 -7.85 -13.57 10.61
C LEU A 235 -7.55 -12.67 9.41
N LEU A 236 -8.58 -12.30 8.66
CA LEU A 236 -8.48 -11.44 7.48
C LEU A 236 -9.10 -10.08 7.76
N VAL A 237 -8.25 -9.03 7.67
CA VAL A 237 -8.62 -7.64 7.95
C VAL A 237 -8.55 -6.83 6.67
N GLY A 238 -9.68 -6.33 6.22
CA GLY A 238 -9.79 -5.55 5.00
C GLY A 238 -11.09 -5.80 4.26
N ASP A 239 -11.22 -5.16 3.10
CA ASP A 239 -12.37 -5.26 2.21
C ASP A 239 -11.91 -5.03 0.76
N GLY A 240 -12.73 -5.34 -0.24
CA GLY A 240 -12.40 -5.11 -1.64
C GLY A 240 -13.16 -6.00 -2.61
N LEU A 241 -12.86 -5.83 -3.89
CA LEU A 241 -13.61 -6.46 -4.99
C LEU A 241 -13.65 -8.00 -4.95
N LEU A 242 -12.67 -8.63 -4.30
CA LEU A 242 -12.60 -10.10 -4.22
C LEU A 242 -13.11 -10.64 -2.87
N PHE A 243 -13.67 -9.79 -2.01
CA PHE A 243 -14.11 -10.19 -0.67
C PHE A 243 -15.11 -11.36 -0.69
N ASP A 244 -16.18 -11.24 -1.49
CA ASP A 244 -17.21 -12.27 -1.58
C ASP A 244 -16.67 -13.56 -2.23
N ASN A 245 -15.79 -13.46 -3.23
CA ASN A 245 -15.14 -14.63 -3.84
C ASN A 245 -14.32 -15.42 -2.80
N VAL A 246 -13.58 -14.73 -1.94
CA VAL A 246 -12.78 -15.36 -0.88
C VAL A 246 -13.68 -16.01 0.17
N LYS A 247 -14.81 -15.37 0.54
CA LYS A 247 -15.79 -15.97 1.45
C LYS A 247 -16.41 -17.25 0.88
N GLU A 248 -16.75 -17.25 -0.40
CA GLU A 248 -17.27 -18.45 -1.07
C GLU A 248 -16.23 -19.57 -1.12
N GLN A 249 -14.97 -19.25 -1.40
CA GLN A 249 -13.88 -20.23 -1.36
C GLN A 249 -13.73 -20.84 0.03
N VAL A 250 -13.72 -20.04 1.09
CA VAL A 250 -13.66 -20.49 2.49
C VAL A 250 -14.83 -21.44 2.80
N LYS A 251 -16.04 -21.07 2.38
CA LYS A 251 -17.24 -21.92 2.58
C LYS A 251 -17.14 -23.24 1.81
N SER A 252 -16.70 -23.22 0.56
CA SER A 252 -16.58 -24.42 -0.27
C SER A 252 -15.55 -25.42 0.26
N LEU A 253 -14.55 -24.94 1.01
CA LEU A 253 -13.54 -25.77 1.67
C LEU A 253 -13.94 -26.21 3.09
N GLY A 254 -15.14 -25.85 3.57
CA GLY A 254 -15.62 -26.20 4.91
C GLY A 254 -14.87 -25.51 6.05
N LEU A 255 -14.32 -24.30 5.80
CA LEU A 255 -13.48 -23.57 6.76
C LEU A 255 -14.19 -22.37 7.40
N ALA A 256 -15.51 -22.23 7.21
CA ALA A 256 -16.26 -21.03 7.61
C ALA A 256 -16.20 -20.73 9.11
N ASP A 257 -16.10 -21.74 9.96
CA ASP A 257 -15.99 -21.65 11.42
C ASP A 257 -14.56 -21.31 11.92
N LYS A 258 -13.57 -21.33 11.02
CA LYS A 258 -12.16 -21.11 11.34
C LYS A 258 -11.58 -19.81 10.75
N VAL A 259 -12.36 -19.11 9.91
CA VAL A 259 -11.92 -17.87 9.25
C VAL A 259 -12.73 -16.67 9.74
N ILE A 260 -12.03 -15.66 10.24
CA ILE A 260 -12.62 -14.42 10.72
C ILE A 260 -12.40 -13.32 9.67
N PHE A 261 -13.48 -12.78 9.15
CA PHE A 261 -13.50 -11.63 8.27
C PHE A 261 -13.86 -10.39 9.08
N SER A 262 -12.89 -9.54 9.40
CA SER A 262 -13.10 -8.35 10.23
C SER A 262 -13.55 -7.13 9.44
N GLY A 263 -13.61 -7.22 8.10
CA GLY A 263 -13.89 -6.06 7.27
C GLY A 263 -12.81 -5.00 7.34
N ARG A 264 -13.10 -3.81 6.83
CA ARG A 264 -12.18 -2.67 6.88
C ARG A 264 -12.12 -2.12 8.31
N GLN A 265 -10.90 -1.93 8.82
CA GLN A 265 -10.64 -1.40 10.15
C GLN A 265 -9.69 -0.19 10.06
N THR A 266 -9.94 0.83 10.87
CA THR A 266 -9.07 2.00 11.00
C THR A 266 -7.90 1.74 11.96
N ASP A 267 -8.08 0.77 12.88
CA ASP A 267 -7.14 0.36 13.91
C ASP A 267 -6.53 -1.04 13.62
N ALA A 268 -6.18 -1.29 12.35
CA ALA A 268 -5.66 -2.58 11.90
C ALA A 268 -4.45 -3.09 12.71
N TYR A 269 -3.67 -2.18 13.32
CA TYR A 269 -2.58 -2.52 14.23
C TYR A 269 -3.06 -3.33 15.44
N ASN A 270 -4.27 -3.08 15.98
CA ASN A 270 -4.81 -3.87 17.08
C ASN A 270 -5.13 -5.32 16.64
N TYR A 271 -5.60 -5.51 15.41
CA TYR A 271 -5.83 -6.85 14.85
C TYR A 271 -4.51 -7.61 14.62
N MET A 272 -3.43 -6.91 14.23
CA MET A 272 -2.10 -7.51 14.14
C MET A 272 -1.60 -7.98 15.50
N MET A 273 -1.99 -7.33 16.62
CA MET A 273 -1.65 -7.82 17.96
C MET A 273 -2.23 -9.20 18.23
N ALA A 274 -3.44 -9.52 17.74
CA ALA A 274 -4.08 -10.82 17.95
C ALA A 274 -3.41 -11.98 17.19
N MET A 275 -2.68 -11.70 16.11
CA MET A 275 -2.05 -12.71 15.26
C MET A 275 -0.80 -13.32 15.92
N ASP A 276 -0.43 -14.53 15.49
CA ASP A 276 0.85 -15.19 15.78
C ASP A 276 1.79 -15.11 14.57
N ILE A 277 1.24 -15.29 13.37
CA ILE A 277 1.97 -15.23 12.11
C ILE A 277 1.24 -14.27 11.16
N TYR A 278 2.00 -13.42 10.49
CA TYR A 278 1.51 -12.55 9.42
C TYR A 278 1.77 -13.16 8.05
N LEU A 279 0.76 -13.13 7.17
CA LEU A 279 0.85 -13.64 5.81
C LEU A 279 0.73 -12.53 4.77
N MET A 280 1.65 -12.50 3.80
CA MET A 280 1.57 -11.65 2.60
C MET A 280 2.05 -12.42 1.37
N PRO A 281 1.25 -13.34 0.81
CA PRO A 281 1.58 -14.06 -0.41
C PRO A 281 1.24 -13.24 -1.67
N SER A 282 1.57 -11.96 -1.66
CA SER A 282 1.22 -11.02 -2.73
C SER A 282 1.85 -11.40 -4.06
N HIS A 283 1.09 -11.28 -5.17
CA HIS A 283 1.63 -11.40 -6.52
C HIS A 283 2.64 -10.31 -6.85
N PHE A 284 2.46 -9.14 -6.28
CA PHE A 284 3.39 -8.00 -6.34
C PHE A 284 3.00 -6.93 -5.34
N GLU A 285 3.95 -6.09 -4.98
CA GLU A 285 3.75 -4.90 -4.14
C GLU A 285 4.54 -3.73 -4.71
N GLY A 286 4.04 -2.52 -4.53
CA GLY A 286 4.85 -1.32 -4.74
C GLY A 286 5.98 -1.22 -3.74
N PHE A 287 5.63 -1.45 -2.48
CA PHE A 287 6.59 -1.60 -1.38
C PHE A 287 6.19 -2.74 -0.43
N GLY A 288 4.94 -2.80 0.04
CA GLY A 288 4.51 -3.78 1.02
C GLY A 288 4.47 -3.23 2.45
N ILE A 289 3.94 -2.00 2.61
CA ILE A 289 3.94 -1.30 3.90
C ILE A 289 3.33 -2.14 5.04
N ALA A 290 2.32 -2.97 4.75
CA ALA A 290 1.70 -3.82 5.75
C ALA A 290 2.62 -4.95 6.27
N ALA A 291 3.64 -5.37 5.49
CA ALA A 291 4.70 -6.25 5.99
C ALA A 291 5.56 -5.50 7.02
N VAL A 292 5.98 -4.28 6.72
CA VAL A 292 6.76 -3.44 7.65
C VAL A 292 5.97 -3.14 8.92
N GLU A 293 4.67 -2.89 8.81
CA GLU A 293 3.76 -2.74 9.95
C GLU A 293 3.72 -4.01 10.81
N ALA A 294 3.62 -5.19 10.20
CA ALA A 294 3.64 -6.47 10.89
C ALA A 294 4.99 -6.76 11.54
N GLU A 295 6.10 -6.49 10.83
CA GLU A 295 7.45 -6.62 11.34
C GLU A 295 7.70 -5.75 12.57
N ALA A 296 7.27 -4.48 12.53
CA ALA A 296 7.38 -3.56 13.67
C ALA A 296 6.68 -4.10 14.92
N THR A 297 5.53 -4.77 14.74
CA THR A 297 4.82 -5.43 15.86
C THR A 297 5.53 -6.70 16.35
N GLY A 298 6.65 -7.10 15.75
CA GLY A 298 7.39 -8.31 16.10
C GLY A 298 6.75 -9.62 15.65
N LEU A 299 5.77 -9.61 14.71
CA LEU A 299 5.20 -10.82 14.15
C LEU A 299 6.23 -11.59 13.32
N MET A 300 6.19 -12.93 13.39
CA MET A 300 6.79 -13.75 12.36
C MET A 300 6.03 -13.52 11.05
N CYS A 301 6.74 -13.12 9.99
CA CYS A 301 6.15 -12.77 8.70
C CYS A 301 6.51 -13.80 7.63
N CYS A 302 5.49 -14.39 7.01
CA CYS A 302 5.64 -15.21 5.81
C CYS A 302 5.23 -14.37 4.60
N LEU A 303 6.18 -14.06 3.75
CA LEU A 303 6.06 -13.12 2.65
C LEU A 303 6.35 -13.82 1.32
N SER A 304 5.71 -13.41 0.23
CA SER A 304 6.08 -13.94 -1.09
C SER A 304 7.44 -13.37 -1.53
N ASP A 305 8.19 -14.14 -2.32
CA ASP A 305 9.44 -13.71 -2.95
C ASP A 305 9.25 -12.69 -4.09
N HIS A 306 8.00 -12.33 -4.40
CA HIS A 306 7.63 -11.30 -5.37
C HIS A 306 7.54 -9.87 -4.77
N ILE A 307 7.65 -9.72 -3.44
CA ILE A 307 7.65 -8.40 -2.83
C ILE A 307 9.04 -7.75 -2.91
N PRO A 308 9.15 -6.41 -2.83
CA PRO A 308 10.45 -5.75 -2.75
C PRO A 308 11.25 -6.24 -1.54
N SER A 309 12.52 -6.57 -1.77
CA SER A 309 13.44 -6.97 -0.67
C SER A 309 13.61 -5.89 0.40
N ASP A 310 13.41 -4.61 0.02
CA ASP A 310 13.46 -3.47 0.94
C ASP A 310 12.35 -3.51 2.01
N ALA A 311 11.30 -4.32 1.81
CA ALA A 311 10.21 -4.54 2.77
C ALA A 311 10.46 -5.75 3.69
N VAL A 312 11.62 -6.39 3.62
CA VAL A 312 12.08 -7.46 4.52
C VAL A 312 13.17 -6.87 5.40
N ILE A 313 12.80 -6.36 6.57
CA ILE A 313 13.67 -5.53 7.41
C ILE A 313 14.26 -6.34 8.57
N THR A 314 13.44 -7.22 9.15
CA THR A 314 13.79 -7.92 10.39
C THR A 314 14.06 -9.42 10.13
N GLU A 315 14.77 -10.05 11.05
CA GLU A 315 15.11 -11.48 10.95
C GLU A 315 13.91 -12.44 11.12
N ASN A 316 12.78 -11.92 11.60
CA ASN A 316 11.55 -12.70 11.75
C ASN A 316 10.72 -12.77 10.47
N CYS A 317 11.32 -12.49 9.31
CA CYS A 317 10.70 -12.66 8.01
C CYS A 317 11.24 -13.87 7.28
N VAL A 318 10.37 -14.56 6.57
CA VAL A 318 10.72 -15.62 5.62
C VAL A 318 10.04 -15.34 4.30
N THR A 319 10.81 -15.40 3.21
CA THR A 319 10.30 -15.27 1.85
C THR A 319 10.10 -16.65 1.23
N LEU A 320 8.95 -16.86 0.59
CA LEU A 320 8.52 -18.15 0.05
C LEU A 320 7.91 -17.96 -1.35
N SER A 321 8.10 -18.95 -2.22
CA SER A 321 7.47 -18.97 -3.56
C SER A 321 5.95 -19.14 -3.48
N ILE A 322 5.28 -18.61 -4.50
CA ILE A 322 3.82 -18.74 -4.70
C ILE A 322 3.47 -19.29 -6.10
N ASP A 323 4.46 -19.66 -6.91
CA ASP A 323 4.31 -19.92 -8.35
C ASP A 323 4.12 -21.39 -8.70
N LYS A 324 4.38 -22.31 -7.77
CA LYS A 324 4.39 -23.75 -8.04
C LYS A 324 3.21 -24.46 -7.38
N ASP A 325 2.76 -25.52 -8.01
CA ASP A 325 1.87 -26.47 -7.36
C ASP A 325 2.56 -27.05 -6.13
N GLY A 326 1.83 -27.03 -4.99
CA GLY A 326 2.35 -27.48 -3.70
C GLY A 326 2.93 -26.38 -2.83
N ASP A 327 3.17 -25.17 -3.32
CA ASP A 327 3.70 -24.06 -2.50
C ASP A 327 2.81 -23.77 -1.27
N ALA A 328 1.48 -23.88 -1.39
CA ALA A 328 0.58 -23.72 -0.26
C ALA A 328 0.88 -24.68 0.90
N LYS A 329 1.26 -25.92 0.60
CA LYS A 329 1.66 -26.91 1.60
C LYS A 329 3.02 -26.54 2.22
N VAL A 330 3.97 -26.08 1.41
CA VAL A 330 5.28 -25.61 1.91
C VAL A 330 5.11 -24.44 2.87
N TRP A 331 4.22 -23.49 2.55
CA TRP A 331 3.87 -22.39 3.45
C TRP A 331 3.27 -22.90 4.75
N ALA A 332 2.28 -23.81 4.70
CA ALA A 332 1.64 -24.37 5.88
C ALA A 332 2.65 -25.08 6.80
N GLU A 333 3.56 -25.90 6.25
CA GLU A 333 4.60 -26.58 7.00
C GLU A 333 5.61 -25.59 7.65
N LYS A 334 5.91 -24.48 6.96
CA LYS A 334 6.80 -23.44 7.49
C LYS A 334 6.13 -22.67 8.62
N ILE A 335 4.84 -22.35 8.47
CA ILE A 335 4.00 -21.69 9.49
C ILE A 335 3.91 -22.56 10.74
N GLU A 336 3.63 -23.86 10.61
CA GLU A 336 3.52 -24.78 11.74
C GLU A 336 4.86 -24.89 12.50
N LYS A 337 5.98 -24.94 11.79
CA LYS A 337 7.33 -24.93 12.43
C LYS A 337 7.63 -23.64 13.20
N ALA A 338 6.97 -22.53 12.86
CA ALA A 338 7.11 -21.26 13.56
C ALA A 338 6.11 -21.12 14.74
N LYS A 339 5.25 -22.09 14.96
CA LYS A 339 4.33 -22.11 16.11
C LYS A 339 5.14 -22.04 17.41
N GLY A 340 4.73 -21.15 18.32
CA GLY A 340 5.48 -20.90 19.56
C GLY A 340 6.63 -19.89 19.43
N TYR A 341 6.78 -19.24 18.26
CA TYR A 341 7.69 -18.10 18.12
C TYR A 341 7.40 -17.05 19.19
N LYS A 342 8.45 -16.65 19.92
CA LYS A 342 8.33 -15.62 20.94
C LYS A 342 8.41 -14.24 20.29
N ARG A 343 7.27 -13.57 20.28
CA ARG A 343 7.12 -12.23 19.76
C ARG A 343 7.80 -11.20 20.66
N ILE A 344 8.62 -10.35 20.06
CA ILE A 344 9.26 -9.20 20.72
C ILE A 344 9.04 -7.95 19.88
N ASP A 345 9.09 -6.78 20.50
CA ASP A 345 9.00 -5.51 19.79
C ASP A 345 10.20 -5.32 18.85
N ARG A 346 9.94 -4.91 17.61
CA ARG A 346 10.94 -4.69 16.55
C ARG A 346 10.91 -3.26 16.00
N THR A 347 10.22 -2.35 16.67
CA THR A 347 10.09 -0.95 16.20
C THR A 347 11.44 -0.26 16.01
N ASP A 348 12.44 -0.57 16.84
CA ASP A 348 13.78 0.01 16.70
C ASP A 348 14.53 -0.45 15.46
N GLU A 349 14.33 -1.69 15.00
CA GLU A 349 14.92 -2.18 13.74
C GLU A 349 14.27 -1.45 12.55
N VAL A 350 12.96 -1.32 12.56
CA VAL A 350 12.19 -0.61 11.53
C VAL A 350 12.54 0.90 11.51
N ARG A 351 12.74 1.51 12.69
CA ARG A 351 13.22 2.90 12.82
C ARG A 351 14.60 3.07 12.20
N ARG A 352 15.56 2.20 12.55
CA ARG A 352 16.92 2.23 11.98
C ARG A 352 16.91 2.01 10.47
N ALA A 353 15.97 1.23 9.95
CA ALA A 353 15.76 1.08 8.52
C ALA A 353 15.12 2.33 7.86
N GLY A 354 14.76 3.38 8.62
CA GLY A 354 14.28 4.66 8.12
C GLY A 354 12.79 4.69 7.78
N TYR A 355 11.97 3.84 8.40
CA TYR A 355 10.52 3.81 8.20
C TYR A 355 9.72 4.41 9.36
N ASP A 356 10.36 5.17 10.24
CA ASP A 356 9.68 5.98 11.25
C ASP A 356 9.12 7.26 10.62
N LEU A 357 7.79 7.39 10.62
CA LEU A 357 7.10 8.55 10.06
C LEU A 357 7.51 9.86 10.76
N SER A 358 7.76 9.82 12.06
CA SER A 358 8.15 11.00 12.84
C SER A 358 9.53 11.55 12.47
N ALA A 359 10.38 10.72 11.88
CA ALA A 359 11.74 11.09 11.45
C ALA A 359 11.81 11.51 9.96
N GLN A 360 10.69 11.47 9.23
CA GLN A 360 10.68 11.85 7.80
C GLN A 360 10.67 13.35 7.61
N ASN A 361 11.50 13.84 6.69
CA ASN A 361 11.56 15.25 6.30
C ASN A 361 10.83 15.48 4.98
N PHE A 362 9.53 15.74 5.03
CA PHE A 362 8.72 16.01 3.84
C PHE A 362 8.97 17.38 3.22
N TYR A 363 9.57 18.33 3.96
CA TYR A 363 9.91 19.66 3.42
C TYR A 363 10.90 19.59 2.26
N GLU A 364 11.81 18.61 2.24
CA GLU A 364 12.76 18.42 1.16
C GLU A 364 12.12 17.89 -0.13
N LEU A 365 10.92 17.36 -0.05
CA LEU A 365 10.23 16.72 -1.18
C LEU A 365 9.36 17.71 -1.98
N VAL A 366 8.94 18.84 -1.42
CA VAL A 366 8.07 19.85 -2.09
C VAL A 366 8.79 21.10 -2.54
#